data_49b94f35db28701942281ab01759d467
#
_entry.id   49b94f35db28701942281ab01759d467
#
_cell.length_a   1.000
_cell.length_b   1.000
_cell.length_c   1.000
_cell.angle_alpha   90.00
_cell.angle_beta   90.00
_cell.angle_gamma   90.00
#
_symmetry.space_group_name_H-M   'P 1'
#
loop_
_entity.id
_entity.type
_entity.pdbx_description
1 polymer ?
#
loop_
_entity_poly.entity_id
_entity_poly.type
_entity_poly.pdbx_seq_one_letter_code
_entity_poly.pdbx_strand_id
1 'polypeptide(L)'
;MKKKIAVFTVARSDFGIMKNIIHRIDNDDRFELTCVIGAAHDSKIFGQTINEIKEMKIKKIKKLKFNYVKSDSKNIMNYFQMMIDETCKFFDTNKIDAALILGDRYEMMAIALTCINYNIPIM
;
A
#
# COMPACT_ATOMS: atom_id res chain seq x y z
N MET A 1 16.01 12.12 13.99
CA MET A 1 15.66 11.73 12.61
C MET A 1 14.40 10.89 12.63
N LYS A 2 13.44 11.22 11.79
CA LYS A 2 12.15 10.49 11.74
C LYS A 2 12.31 9.10 11.15
N LYS A 3 11.60 8.13 11.68
CA LYS A 3 11.48 6.80 11.05
C LYS A 3 10.50 6.85 9.89
N LYS A 4 10.89 6.29 8.75
CA LYS A 4 10.10 6.29 7.51
C LYS A 4 9.23 5.04 7.46
N ILE A 5 7.94 5.22 7.56
CA ILE A 5 6.95 4.15 7.59
C ILE A 5 6.15 4.16 6.28
N ALA A 6 6.11 3.03 5.58
CA ALA A 6 5.20 2.81 4.47
C ALA A 6 3.98 2.04 4.97
N VAL A 7 2.79 2.58 4.76
CA VAL A 7 1.53 1.87 5.02
C VAL A 7 0.91 1.53 3.69
N PHE A 8 0.71 0.24 3.44
CA PHE A 8 0.13 -0.26 2.19
C PHE A 8 -1.37 -0.49 2.34
N THR A 9 -2.14 0.07 1.46
CA THR A 9 -3.59 -0.15 1.37
C THR A 9 -3.97 -0.45 -0.08
N VAL A 10 -4.57 -1.61 -0.32
CA VAL A 10 -4.88 -2.09 -1.68
C VAL A 10 -6.37 -2.06 -1.99
N ALA A 11 -7.23 -2.03 -0.98
CA ALA A 11 -8.68 -2.04 -1.15
C ALA A 11 -9.39 -1.24 -0.04
N ARG A 12 -10.68 -0.98 -0.24
CA ARG A 12 -11.54 -0.29 0.73
C ARG A 12 -11.58 -0.98 2.10
N SER A 13 -11.62 -2.31 2.09
CA SER A 13 -11.73 -3.11 3.32
C SER A 13 -10.55 -2.90 4.25
N ASP A 14 -9.33 -2.93 3.72
CA ASP A 14 -8.12 -2.72 4.53
C ASP A 14 -7.95 -1.25 4.94
N PHE A 15 -8.26 -0.32 4.04
CA PHE A 15 -8.22 1.11 4.35
C PHE A 15 -9.17 1.48 5.50
N GLY A 16 -10.40 0.97 5.48
CA GLY A 16 -11.39 1.21 6.54
C GLY A 16 -10.89 0.79 7.93
N ILE A 17 -10.15 -0.32 8.00
CA ILE A 17 -9.55 -0.82 9.25
C ILE A 17 -8.33 0.03 9.65
N MET A 18 -7.51 0.40 8.69
CA MET A 18 -6.20 1.04 8.93
C MET A 18 -6.26 2.56 9.05
N LYS A 19 -7.34 3.23 8.66
CA LYS A 19 -7.41 4.69 8.59
C LYS A 19 -7.04 5.41 9.89
N ASN A 20 -7.41 4.85 11.04
CA ASN A 20 -7.09 5.46 12.34
C ASN A 20 -5.60 5.37 12.67
N ILE A 21 -4.95 4.25 12.36
CA ILE A 21 -3.51 4.10 12.57
C ILE A 21 -2.73 4.95 11.57
N ILE A 22 -3.18 5.02 10.33
CA ILE A 22 -2.61 5.91 9.30
C ILE A 22 -2.63 7.36 9.80
N HIS A 23 -3.77 7.83 10.28
CA HIS A 23 -3.92 9.18 10.81
C HIS A 23 -2.99 9.44 12.00
N ARG A 24 -2.87 8.48 12.92
CA ARG A 24 -1.98 8.61 14.08
C ARG A 24 -0.51 8.71 13.67
N ILE A 25 -0.07 7.84 12.77
CA ILE A 25 1.33 7.85 12.30
C ILE A 25 1.63 9.16 11.55
N ASP A 26 0.72 9.62 10.70
CA ASP A 26 0.91 10.84 9.89
C ASP A 26 1.00 12.13 10.74
N ASN A 27 0.40 12.11 11.94
CA ASN A 27 0.42 13.23 12.88
C ASN A 27 1.42 13.08 14.03
N ASP A 28 2.24 12.03 14.02
CA ASP A 28 3.27 11.80 15.03
C ASP A 28 4.65 12.26 14.49
N ASP A 29 5.25 13.21 15.18
CA ASP A 29 6.52 13.80 14.78
C ASP A 29 7.71 12.85 14.74
N ARG A 30 7.58 11.67 15.33
CA ARG A 30 8.62 10.62 15.30
C ARG A 30 8.67 9.90 13.95
N PHE A 31 7.61 10.01 13.14
CA PHE A 31 7.45 9.27 11.91
C PHE A 31 7.31 10.17 10.68
N GLU A 32 7.76 9.67 9.55
CA GLU A 32 7.44 10.16 8.21
C GLU A 32 6.64 9.07 7.50
N LEU A 33 5.33 9.30 7.37
CA LEU A 33 4.43 8.35 6.72
C LEU A 33 4.47 8.49 5.20
N THR A 34 4.51 7.38 4.49
CA THR A 34 4.09 7.29 3.09
C THR A 34 2.92 6.30 3.00
N CYS A 35 1.75 6.77 2.62
CA CYS A 35 0.60 5.92 2.34
C CYS A 35 0.70 5.44 0.89
N VAL A 36 0.92 4.14 0.71
CA VAL A 36 1.07 3.51 -0.61
C VAL A 36 -0.24 2.86 -1.00
N ILE A 37 -0.82 3.29 -2.11
CA ILE A 37 -2.18 2.95 -2.53
C ILE A 37 -2.14 1.98 -3.71
N GLY A 38 -2.87 0.87 -3.59
CA GLY A 38 -3.09 -0.07 -4.69
C GLY A 38 -4.23 0.34 -5.61
N ALA A 39 -4.30 -0.29 -6.78
CA ALA A 39 -5.24 0.05 -7.87
C ALA A 39 -6.72 -0.16 -7.53
N ALA A 40 -7.05 -1.05 -6.62
CA ALA A 40 -8.45 -1.32 -6.26
C ALA A 40 -9.16 -0.09 -5.65
N HIS A 41 -8.40 0.88 -5.13
CA HIS A 41 -8.95 2.15 -4.65
C HIS A 41 -9.48 3.06 -5.77
N ASP A 42 -8.94 2.94 -6.99
CA ASP A 42 -9.38 3.70 -8.16
C ASP A 42 -10.48 2.97 -8.96
N SER A 43 -10.76 1.71 -8.65
CA SER A 43 -11.73 0.91 -9.38
C SER A 43 -13.17 1.28 -9.04
N LYS A 44 -13.96 1.63 -10.06
CA LYS A 44 -15.41 1.87 -9.93
C LYS A 44 -16.17 0.61 -9.47
N ILE A 45 -15.64 -0.59 -9.77
CA ILE A 45 -16.24 -1.87 -9.40
C ILE A 45 -16.20 -2.09 -7.89
N PHE A 46 -15.14 -1.62 -7.21
CA PHE A 46 -14.93 -1.81 -5.78
C PHE A 46 -15.23 -0.57 -4.93
N GLY A 47 -15.84 0.45 -5.52
CA GLY A 47 -16.05 1.74 -4.88
C GLY A 47 -14.76 2.58 -4.82
N GLN A 48 -14.85 3.83 -5.24
CA GLN A 48 -13.68 4.73 -5.27
C GLN A 48 -13.36 5.23 -3.86
N THR A 49 -12.55 4.50 -3.11
CA THR A 49 -12.04 4.93 -1.80
C THR A 49 -10.94 5.97 -1.88
N ILE A 50 -10.43 6.25 -3.08
CA ILE A 50 -9.40 7.27 -3.27
C ILE A 50 -9.84 8.65 -2.75
N ASN A 51 -11.13 8.96 -2.84
CA ASN A 51 -11.67 10.23 -2.33
C ASN A 51 -11.61 10.30 -0.81
N GLU A 52 -11.93 9.20 -0.10
CA GLU A 52 -11.80 9.12 1.36
C GLU A 52 -10.35 9.31 1.80
N ILE A 53 -9.42 8.70 1.07
CA ILE A 53 -7.97 8.84 1.32
C ILE A 53 -7.54 10.30 1.14
N LYS A 54 -8.01 10.97 0.09
CA LYS A 54 -7.74 12.38 -0.17
C LYS A 54 -8.33 13.30 0.90
N GLU A 55 -9.53 13.00 1.37
CA GLU A 55 -10.22 13.77 2.44
C GLU A 55 -9.46 13.73 3.76
N MET A 56 -8.72 12.67 4.04
CA MET A 56 -7.86 12.56 5.23
C MET A 56 -6.67 13.52 5.22
N LYS A 57 -6.36 14.16 4.10
CA LYS A 57 -5.22 15.08 3.93
C LYS A 57 -3.88 14.48 4.38
N ILE A 58 -3.66 13.21 4.07
CA ILE A 58 -2.40 12.51 4.34
C ILE A 58 -1.25 13.25 3.63
N LYS A 59 -0.17 13.54 4.36
CA LYS A 59 0.94 14.37 3.87
C LYS A 59 1.64 13.79 2.65
N LYS A 60 1.78 12.46 2.57
CA LYS A 60 2.48 11.80 1.48
C LYS A 60 1.74 10.55 1.02
N ILE A 61 1.25 10.59 -0.20
CA ILE A 61 0.55 9.49 -0.86
C ILE A 61 1.33 9.05 -2.10
N LYS A 62 1.50 7.74 -2.28
CA LYS A 62 2.10 7.15 -3.48
C LYS A 62 1.14 6.10 -4.06
N LYS A 63 0.78 6.25 -5.32
CA LYS A 63 0.00 5.25 -6.05
C LYS A 63 0.93 4.26 -6.76
N LEU A 64 0.66 2.97 -6.61
CA LEU A 64 1.27 1.93 -7.42
C LEU A 64 0.57 1.89 -8.77
N LYS A 65 1.34 1.88 -9.86
CA LYS A 65 0.83 1.98 -11.24
C LYS A 65 0.53 0.59 -11.81
N PHE A 66 -0.68 0.12 -11.62
CA PHE A 66 -1.15 -1.09 -12.30
C PHE A 66 -2.65 -1.04 -12.51
N ASN A 67 -3.13 -1.70 -13.56
CA ASN A 67 -4.54 -1.78 -13.88
C ASN A 67 -5.13 -3.08 -13.34
N TYR A 68 -6.26 -2.97 -12.60
CA TYR A 68 -7.04 -4.13 -12.22
C TYR A 68 -7.62 -4.79 -13.47
N VAL A 69 -7.38 -6.09 -13.61
CA VAL A 69 -7.90 -6.91 -14.70
C VAL A 69 -8.80 -7.99 -14.10
N LYS A 70 -9.71 -8.52 -14.93
CA LYS A 70 -10.70 -9.54 -14.59
C LYS A 70 -10.14 -10.67 -13.69
N SER A 71 -10.92 -11.07 -12.69
CA SER A 71 -10.54 -12.07 -11.67
C SER A 71 -10.60 -13.51 -12.19
N ASP A 72 -9.71 -13.91 -13.10
CA ASP A 72 -9.42 -15.32 -13.35
C ASP A 72 -8.00 -15.66 -12.86
N SER A 73 -7.70 -16.95 -12.73
CA SER A 73 -6.44 -17.42 -12.13
C SER A 73 -5.20 -16.87 -12.84
N LYS A 74 -5.22 -16.74 -14.16
CA LYS A 74 -4.09 -16.19 -14.92
C LYS A 74 -3.92 -14.69 -14.67
N ASN A 75 -5.00 -13.93 -14.67
CA ASN A 75 -4.98 -12.50 -14.43
C ASN A 75 -4.60 -12.17 -12.98
N ILE A 76 -5.01 -12.98 -12.02
CA ILE A 76 -4.59 -12.85 -10.60
C ILE A 76 -3.07 -13.01 -10.50
N MET A 77 -2.47 -13.99 -11.17
CA MET A 77 -1.02 -14.20 -11.16
C MET A 77 -0.27 -13.08 -11.87
N ASN A 78 -0.78 -12.59 -12.99
CA ASN A 78 -0.21 -11.42 -13.66
C ASN A 78 -0.28 -10.17 -12.77
N TYR A 79 -1.38 -9.97 -12.10
CA TYR A 79 -1.57 -8.87 -11.17
C TYR A 79 -0.59 -8.97 -9.97
N PHE A 80 -0.41 -10.18 -9.45
CA PHE A 80 0.56 -10.45 -8.38
C PHE A 80 1.99 -10.07 -8.80
N GLN A 81 2.39 -10.43 -10.02
CA GLN A 81 3.69 -10.05 -10.58
C GLN A 81 3.84 -8.53 -10.70
N MET A 82 2.79 -7.84 -11.20
CA MET A 82 2.78 -6.38 -11.30
C MET A 82 2.91 -5.72 -9.93
N MET A 83 2.28 -6.29 -8.91
CA MET A 83 2.41 -5.80 -7.53
C MET A 83 3.84 -5.89 -7.01
N ILE A 84 4.52 -7.00 -7.29
CA ILE A 84 5.94 -7.17 -6.93
C ILE A 84 6.78 -6.11 -7.65
N ASP A 85 6.64 -5.98 -8.96
CA ASP A 85 7.41 -5.03 -9.78
C ASP A 85 7.23 -3.58 -9.30
N GLU A 86 5.99 -3.16 -9.07
CA GLU A 86 5.70 -1.80 -8.61
C GLU A 86 6.19 -1.54 -7.18
N THR A 87 6.12 -2.55 -6.31
CA THR A 87 6.63 -2.45 -4.94
C THR A 87 8.18 -2.39 -4.94
N CYS A 88 8.84 -3.16 -5.80
CA CYS A 88 10.29 -3.05 -6.02
C CYS A 88 10.68 -1.63 -6.46
N LYS A 89 10.02 -1.08 -7.47
CA LYS A 89 10.27 0.30 -7.93
C LYS A 89 10.08 1.32 -6.82
N PHE A 90 9.07 1.11 -5.97
CA PHE A 90 8.84 1.98 -4.82
C PHE A 90 10.01 1.93 -3.84
N PHE A 91 10.49 0.75 -3.45
CA PHE A 91 11.61 0.61 -2.53
C PHE A 91 12.95 1.04 -3.12
N ASP A 92 13.14 0.88 -4.43
CA ASP A 92 14.35 1.37 -5.12
C ASP A 92 14.51 2.90 -5.06
N THR A 93 13.38 3.60 -4.98
CA THR A 93 13.37 5.08 -4.99
C THR A 93 13.03 5.69 -3.63
N ASN A 94 12.62 4.90 -2.65
CA ASN A 94 12.21 5.38 -1.33
C ASN A 94 12.86 4.54 -0.22
N LYS A 95 13.68 5.16 0.60
CA LYS A 95 14.18 4.52 1.81
C LYS A 95 13.05 4.38 2.82
N ILE A 96 12.74 3.14 3.23
CA ILE A 96 11.69 2.81 4.19
C ILE A 96 12.31 2.02 5.35
N ASP A 97 11.99 2.40 6.58
CA ASP A 97 12.49 1.73 7.79
C ASP A 97 11.57 0.59 8.25
N ALA A 98 10.27 0.66 7.96
CA ALA A 98 9.33 -0.42 8.22
C ALA A 98 8.07 -0.27 7.35
N ALA A 99 7.41 -1.39 7.07
CA ALA A 99 6.16 -1.45 6.32
C ALA A 99 5.03 -1.98 7.20
N LEU A 100 3.88 -1.32 7.17
CA LEU A 100 2.64 -1.77 7.80
C LEU A 100 1.71 -2.31 6.74
N ILE A 101 1.28 -3.56 6.91
CA ILE A 101 0.36 -4.25 6.00
C ILE A 101 -0.75 -4.97 6.78
N LEU A 102 -1.89 -5.16 6.14
CA LEU A 102 -2.99 -5.98 6.67
C LEU A 102 -3.12 -7.25 5.82
N GLY A 103 -2.94 -8.39 6.43
CA GLY A 103 -2.73 -9.65 5.72
C GLY A 103 -3.99 -10.48 5.49
N ASP A 104 -4.96 -10.02 4.66
CA ASP A 104 -6.11 -10.81 4.27
C ASP A 104 -6.32 -10.93 2.75
N ARG A 105 -5.52 -10.23 1.97
CA ARG A 105 -5.60 -10.23 0.51
C ARG A 105 -4.29 -10.71 -0.12
N TYR A 106 -4.40 -11.35 -1.30
CA TYR A 106 -3.21 -11.85 -2.02
C TYR A 106 -2.24 -10.74 -2.44
N GLU A 107 -2.73 -9.52 -2.66
CA GLU A 107 -1.88 -8.36 -2.96
C GLU A 107 -0.91 -8.05 -1.82
N MET A 108 -1.34 -8.22 -0.58
CA MET A 108 -0.49 -8.03 0.60
C MET A 108 0.60 -9.08 0.70
N MET A 109 0.36 -10.30 0.19
CA MET A 109 1.41 -11.32 0.08
C MET A 109 2.52 -10.89 -0.87
N ALA A 110 2.19 -10.29 -2.02
CA ALA A 110 3.17 -9.74 -2.96
C ALA A 110 4.03 -8.65 -2.31
N ILE A 111 3.41 -7.75 -1.57
CA ILE A 111 4.09 -6.68 -0.85
C ILE A 111 4.98 -7.25 0.26
N ALA A 112 4.48 -8.20 1.05
CA ALA A 112 5.25 -8.84 2.12
C ALA A 112 6.49 -9.57 1.58
N LEU A 113 6.35 -10.32 0.49
CA LEU A 113 7.46 -10.99 -0.16
C LEU A 113 8.54 -10.00 -0.62
N THR A 114 8.12 -8.87 -1.17
CA THR A 114 9.03 -7.80 -1.59
C THR A 114 9.73 -7.17 -0.37
N CYS A 115 9.02 -6.91 0.72
CA CYS A 115 9.60 -6.41 1.97
C CYS A 115 10.70 -7.34 2.50
N ILE A 116 10.46 -8.65 2.48
CA ILE A 116 11.44 -9.66 2.92
C ILE A 116 12.73 -9.55 2.10
N ASN A 117 12.62 -9.48 0.78
CA ASN A 117 13.79 -9.37 -0.10
C ASN A 117 14.56 -8.05 0.06
N TYR A 118 13.88 -6.97 0.42
CA TYR A 118 14.50 -5.66 0.68
C TYR A 118 14.93 -5.48 2.13
N ASN A 119 14.81 -6.52 2.98
CA ASN A 119 15.12 -6.47 4.41
C ASN A 119 14.36 -5.35 5.15
N ILE A 120 13.11 -5.12 4.75
CA ILE A 120 12.23 -4.14 5.39
C ILE A 120 11.36 -4.86 6.42
N PRO A 121 11.45 -4.49 7.72
CA PRO A 121 10.60 -5.06 8.75
C PRO A 121 9.11 -4.84 8.45
N ILE A 122 8.31 -5.88 8.67
CA ILE A 122 6.87 -5.88 8.48
C ILE A 122 6.16 -5.82 9.83
N MET A 123 5.16 -4.96 9.91
CA MET A 123 4.26 -4.82 11.06
C MET A 123 2.82 -5.16 10.66
#